data_16f3599deda2153943db0623f95f19d3
#
_entry.id   16f3599deda2153943db0623f95f19d3
#
_cell.length_a   1.000
_cell.length_b   1.000
_cell.length_c   1.000
_cell.angle_alpha   90.00
_cell.angle_beta   90.00
_cell.angle_gamma   90.00
#
_symmetry.space_group_name_H-M   'P 1'
#
loop_
_entity.id
_entity.type
_entity.pdbx_description
1 polymer ?
#
loop_
_entity_poly.entity_id
_entity_poly.type
_entity_poly.pdbx_seq_one_letter_code
_entity_poly.pdbx_strand_id
1 'polypeptide(L)'
;MESAQPPYGAVPGSDGARRRMAGLLTVVVTAVVAAVGCTSPHTATSPSDRAVPPTVAVTGETYRVPEPLPAGTPGKLIAATDHGPDARLAGARRWTVVHHSTNGRGADVPVSGTVLLPPGSPPRGGWPVVSWAHGTTGVADACAPSRLADLGSAAYIQELGALLRAGYAVTASDYPGLGTPGMHTYLVGSDEGNAVADIVTAAHQLVPGLGRVWFAVGHSQGGQAALFAAHAAHPPGGQRLGGVVAIAPASHLEGMLTGVKASHVPGELSFALYSLAGLAAVDPTDASVSLRALLGNAAATTASRVLNSCATNSAMVLKGLDTEEMLPLSADRLNRIGERMGAYGDPDRAPVPVPALIIQGEADQDVPAVWTAQVVAHLRKLGSPSVHYRTYPAAGHLQVLGRSLCDTLAFLRTHGGTSPATCTPLDTGTS
;
A
#
# COMPACT_ATOMS: atom_id res chain seq x y z
N MET A 1 24.25 -35.68 21.93
CA MET A 1 23.95 -34.77 23.07
C MET A 1 22.82 -33.88 22.64
N GLU A 2 21.66 -34.32 23.01
CA GLU A 2 20.34 -33.79 22.73
C GLU A 2 20.07 -32.68 23.75
N SER A 3 19.71 -31.48 23.31
CA SER A 3 19.15 -30.43 24.19
C SER A 3 17.78 -30.05 23.70
N ALA A 4 16.80 -30.57 24.42
CA ALA A 4 15.36 -30.30 24.26
C ALA A 4 15.00 -28.88 24.60
N GLN A 5 14.12 -28.29 23.80
CA GLN A 5 13.37 -27.06 24.12
C GLN A 5 12.16 -27.39 25.01
N PRO A 6 11.79 -26.51 25.96
CA PRO A 6 10.61 -26.70 26.79
C PRO A 6 9.32 -26.20 26.08
N PRO A 7 8.15 -26.79 26.45
CA PRO A 7 6.87 -26.46 25.84
C PRO A 7 6.24 -25.19 26.46
N TYR A 8 5.47 -24.48 25.64
CA TYR A 8 4.66 -23.33 26.04
C TYR A 8 3.61 -23.70 27.09
N GLY A 9 3.61 -22.96 28.20
CA GLY A 9 2.66 -23.11 29.29
C GLY A 9 1.26 -22.56 28.94
N ALA A 10 0.26 -23.33 29.33
CA ALA A 10 -1.14 -22.99 29.26
C ALA A 10 -1.52 -21.90 30.25
N VAL A 11 -2.38 -20.98 29.81
CA VAL A 11 -3.02 -19.96 30.64
C VAL A 11 -4.30 -20.56 31.25
N PRO A 12 -4.54 -20.41 32.57
CA PRO A 12 -5.73 -20.97 33.22
C PRO A 12 -6.97 -20.11 32.95
N GLY A 13 -8.09 -20.80 32.66
CA GLY A 13 -9.40 -20.20 32.54
C GLY A 13 -9.94 -19.73 33.90
N SER A 14 -10.65 -18.63 33.91
CA SER A 14 -11.49 -18.18 35.02
C SER A 14 -12.97 -18.32 34.65
N ASP A 15 -13.64 -19.31 35.26
CA ASP A 15 -15.08 -19.37 35.40
C ASP A 15 -15.58 -18.26 36.30
N GLY A 16 -16.73 -17.66 35.99
CA GLY A 16 -17.40 -16.82 36.96
C GLY A 16 -18.58 -16.02 36.47
N ALA A 17 -19.75 -16.59 36.65
CA ALA A 17 -21.02 -15.95 37.04
C ALA A 17 -21.86 -15.21 35.98
N ARG A 18 -22.87 -15.93 35.50
CA ARG A 18 -24.14 -15.41 34.98
C ARG A 18 -24.88 -14.60 36.04
N ARG A 19 -25.31 -13.38 35.71
CA ARG A 19 -26.50 -12.76 36.35
C ARG A 19 -27.36 -12.12 35.24
N ARG A 20 -28.56 -12.63 35.12
CA ARG A 20 -29.67 -12.06 34.37
C ARG A 20 -30.22 -10.87 35.13
N MET A 21 -30.52 -9.76 34.44
CA MET A 21 -31.52 -8.81 34.89
C MET A 21 -32.27 -8.27 33.68
N ALA A 22 -33.54 -8.67 33.60
CA ALA A 22 -34.51 -8.11 32.68
C ALA A 22 -35.04 -6.81 33.30
N GLY A 23 -35.10 -5.74 32.51
CA GLY A 23 -35.78 -4.52 32.86
C GLY A 23 -36.52 -3.98 31.65
N LEU A 24 -37.84 -4.19 31.61
CA LEU A 24 -38.77 -3.51 30.73
C LEU A 24 -38.79 -2.01 31.07
N LEU A 25 -38.62 -1.15 30.08
CA LEU A 25 -39.07 0.24 30.19
C LEU A 25 -39.96 0.57 28.99
N THR A 26 -41.24 0.74 29.28
CA THR A 26 -42.30 1.24 28.43
C THR A 26 -42.14 2.77 28.32
N VAL A 27 -41.99 3.30 27.09
CA VAL A 27 -42.05 4.76 26.86
C VAL A 27 -43.31 5.08 26.08
N VAL A 28 -44.13 5.89 26.73
CA VAL A 28 -45.40 6.44 26.23
C VAL A 28 -45.11 7.53 25.20
N VAL A 29 -45.73 7.41 24.04
CA VAL A 29 -45.74 8.46 23.00
C VAL A 29 -46.87 9.43 23.29
N THR A 30 -46.53 10.67 23.52
CA THR A 30 -47.50 11.79 23.57
C THR A 30 -47.32 12.62 22.28
N ALA A 31 -48.31 12.60 21.42
CA ALA A 31 -48.39 13.46 20.27
C ALA A 31 -48.92 14.86 20.69
N VAL A 32 -48.18 15.91 20.35
CA VAL A 32 -48.66 17.28 20.35
C VAL A 32 -48.66 17.82 18.92
N VAL A 33 -49.84 18.05 18.42
CA VAL A 33 -50.10 18.77 17.18
C VAL A 33 -50.14 20.26 17.48
N ALA A 34 -49.33 21.07 16.84
CA ALA A 34 -49.49 22.51 16.74
C ALA A 34 -49.20 23.02 15.31
N ALA A 35 -50.12 23.81 14.87
CA ALA A 35 -50.25 24.23 13.45
C ALA A 35 -49.49 25.51 13.12
N VAL A 36 -49.04 25.57 11.87
CA VAL A 36 -48.99 26.69 10.90
C VAL A 36 -48.24 27.96 11.28
N GLY A 37 -47.14 28.16 10.57
CA GLY A 37 -46.51 29.45 10.28
C GLY A 37 -45.68 29.33 9.02
N CYS A 38 -46.21 29.85 7.90
CA CYS A 38 -45.48 29.95 6.63
C CYS A 38 -44.40 31.03 6.75
N THR A 39 -43.14 30.62 6.80
CA THR A 39 -41.99 31.45 6.45
C THR A 39 -41.14 30.66 5.46
N SER A 40 -40.87 31.27 4.32
CA SER A 40 -40.06 30.73 3.23
C SER A 40 -38.68 30.32 3.74
N PRO A 41 -38.19 29.12 3.42
CA PRO A 41 -36.82 28.74 3.76
C PRO A 41 -35.86 29.44 2.79
N HIS A 42 -34.97 30.27 3.31
CA HIS A 42 -33.73 30.56 2.67
C HIS A 42 -33.00 29.18 2.50
N THR A 43 -32.89 28.76 1.26
CA THR A 43 -32.04 27.64 0.88
C THR A 43 -30.59 28.01 1.20
N ALA A 44 -30.12 27.56 2.37
CA ALA A 44 -28.69 27.39 2.59
C ALA A 44 -28.23 26.31 1.62
N THR A 45 -27.57 26.72 0.55
CA THR A 45 -26.81 25.81 -0.32
C THR A 45 -25.77 25.11 0.53
N SER A 46 -25.98 23.84 0.77
CA SER A 46 -24.95 22.92 1.25
C SER A 46 -23.69 23.08 0.40
N PRO A 47 -22.48 22.98 0.98
CA PRO A 47 -21.27 22.95 0.20
C PRO A 47 -21.42 21.84 -0.83
N SER A 48 -21.42 22.25 -2.09
CA SER A 48 -21.61 21.40 -3.25
C SER A 48 -20.74 20.13 -3.11
N ASP A 49 -21.38 18.97 -3.22
CA ASP A 49 -20.79 17.79 -3.83
C ASP A 49 -20.08 18.23 -5.11
N ARG A 50 -18.80 18.57 -4.99
CA ARG A 50 -17.94 18.64 -6.16
C ARG A 50 -17.78 17.20 -6.61
N ALA A 51 -18.61 16.82 -7.58
CA ALA A 51 -18.43 15.60 -8.32
C ALA A 51 -16.94 15.48 -8.68
N VAL A 52 -16.31 14.43 -8.17
CA VAL A 52 -14.95 14.05 -8.58
C VAL A 52 -15.01 13.92 -10.09
N PRO A 53 -14.22 14.67 -10.87
CA PRO A 53 -14.27 14.55 -12.32
C PRO A 53 -13.97 13.09 -12.68
N PRO A 54 -14.62 12.54 -13.72
CA PRO A 54 -14.44 11.15 -14.11
C PRO A 54 -12.96 10.86 -14.28
N THR A 55 -12.51 9.75 -13.73
CA THR A 55 -11.12 9.25 -13.81
C THR A 55 -10.73 9.16 -15.28
N VAL A 56 -9.94 10.11 -15.78
CA VAL A 56 -9.39 10.02 -17.14
C VAL A 56 -8.24 9.02 -17.08
N ALA A 57 -8.49 7.82 -17.58
CA ALA A 57 -7.43 6.84 -17.75
C ALA A 57 -6.34 7.43 -18.66
N VAL A 58 -5.09 7.39 -18.22
CA VAL A 58 -3.96 7.73 -19.07
C VAL A 58 -3.78 6.57 -20.07
N THR A 59 -4.36 6.75 -21.27
CA THR A 59 -4.17 5.83 -22.39
C THR A 59 -3.04 6.36 -23.26
N GLY A 60 -2.02 5.58 -23.48
CA GLY A 60 -0.93 6.01 -24.34
C GLY A 60 0.07 4.90 -24.64
N GLU A 61 0.91 5.14 -25.61
CA GLU A 61 1.96 4.22 -26.05
C GLU A 61 3.02 3.93 -24.98
N THR A 62 3.06 4.75 -23.88
CA THR A 62 4.04 4.60 -22.80
C THR A 62 4.03 3.20 -22.18
N TYR A 63 2.87 2.56 -22.04
CA TYR A 63 2.76 1.22 -21.49
C TYR A 63 3.08 0.09 -22.49
N ARG A 64 3.39 0.45 -23.73
CA ARG A 64 3.81 -0.53 -24.74
C ARG A 64 5.26 -0.94 -24.47
N VAL A 65 5.41 -2.12 -23.90
CA VAL A 65 6.73 -2.72 -23.68
C VAL A 65 7.15 -3.46 -24.94
N PRO A 66 8.39 -3.26 -25.43
CA PRO A 66 8.92 -4.05 -26.55
C PRO A 66 8.95 -5.55 -26.21
N GLU A 67 8.63 -6.40 -27.18
CA GLU A 67 8.74 -7.84 -27.03
C GLU A 67 9.62 -8.42 -28.16
N PRO A 68 10.75 -9.07 -27.83
CA PRO A 68 11.27 -9.28 -26.46
C PRO A 68 11.72 -7.98 -25.80
N LEU A 69 11.68 -7.94 -24.44
CA LEU A 69 12.21 -6.83 -23.67
C LEU A 69 13.71 -6.68 -23.96
N PRO A 70 14.19 -5.53 -24.48
CA PRO A 70 15.62 -5.29 -24.64
C PRO A 70 16.34 -5.38 -23.29
N ALA A 71 17.52 -5.98 -23.24
CA ALA A 71 18.28 -6.09 -22.01
C ALA A 71 18.56 -4.70 -21.38
N GLY A 72 18.33 -4.58 -20.08
CA GLY A 72 18.53 -3.36 -19.35
C GLY A 72 19.04 -3.62 -17.91
N THR A 73 19.65 -2.60 -17.33
CA THR A 73 19.97 -2.61 -15.90
C THR A 73 18.79 -2.07 -15.10
N PRO A 74 18.60 -2.49 -13.84
CA PRO A 74 17.56 -1.95 -12.96
C PRO A 74 17.55 -0.41 -12.97
N GLY A 75 16.39 0.18 -13.09
CA GLY A 75 16.19 1.62 -13.20
C GLY A 75 16.48 2.24 -14.58
N LYS A 76 16.92 1.48 -15.59
CA LYS A 76 17.07 2.01 -16.95
C LYS A 76 15.70 2.36 -17.54
N LEU A 77 15.57 3.58 -18.04
CA LEU A 77 14.32 4.07 -18.62
C LEU A 77 14.04 3.37 -19.96
N ILE A 78 12.81 2.89 -20.14
CA ILE A 78 12.32 2.29 -21.39
C ILE A 78 11.49 3.33 -22.17
N ALA A 79 10.54 3.97 -21.49
CA ALA A 79 9.66 4.96 -22.08
C ALA A 79 9.24 6.01 -21.04
N ALA A 80 8.90 7.21 -21.51
CA ALA A 80 8.32 8.27 -20.70
C ALA A 80 7.37 9.11 -21.53
N THR A 81 6.24 9.51 -20.92
CA THR A 81 5.30 10.48 -21.47
C THR A 81 5.14 11.65 -20.51
N ASP A 82 5.34 12.85 -20.99
CA ASP A 82 5.18 14.09 -20.24
C ASP A 82 3.73 14.58 -20.36
N HIS A 83 3.07 14.75 -19.22
CA HIS A 83 1.69 15.24 -19.14
C HIS A 83 1.62 16.74 -18.80
N GLY A 84 2.77 17.38 -18.59
CA GLY A 84 2.81 18.77 -18.15
C GLY A 84 2.41 18.93 -16.66
N PRO A 85 2.05 20.17 -16.25
CA PRO A 85 1.62 20.48 -14.88
C PRO A 85 0.28 19.85 -14.53
N ASP A 86 0.18 19.20 -13.35
CA ASP A 86 -1.07 18.67 -12.81
C ASP A 86 -1.55 19.53 -11.62
N ALA A 87 -2.68 20.24 -11.80
CA ALA A 87 -3.23 21.14 -10.80
C ALA A 87 -3.62 20.41 -9.49
N ARG A 88 -3.97 19.12 -9.56
CA ARG A 88 -4.33 18.30 -8.38
C ARG A 88 -3.12 18.00 -7.51
N LEU A 89 -1.94 18.05 -8.09
CA LEU A 89 -0.64 17.76 -7.46
C LEU A 89 0.18 19.04 -7.25
N ALA A 90 -0.45 20.10 -6.78
CA ALA A 90 0.20 21.38 -6.51
C ALA A 90 0.90 22.00 -7.72
N GLY A 91 0.45 21.71 -8.95
CA GLY A 91 1.06 22.18 -10.19
C GLY A 91 2.35 21.46 -10.56
N ALA A 92 2.64 20.33 -9.93
CA ALA A 92 3.81 19.53 -10.26
C ALA A 92 3.74 19.02 -11.71
N ARG A 93 4.88 18.99 -12.39
CA ARG A 93 5.01 18.35 -13.69
C ARG A 93 4.96 16.85 -13.53
N ARG A 94 4.11 16.18 -14.29
CA ARG A 94 3.85 14.75 -14.20
C ARG A 94 4.35 14.02 -15.43
N TRP A 95 5.03 12.90 -15.21
CA TRP A 95 5.37 11.93 -16.26
C TRP A 95 4.82 10.55 -15.88
N THR A 96 4.37 9.80 -16.87
CA THR A 96 4.27 8.35 -16.78
C THR A 96 5.57 7.77 -17.35
N VAL A 97 6.15 6.81 -16.66
CA VAL A 97 7.40 6.14 -17.07
C VAL A 97 7.22 4.64 -17.11
N VAL A 98 8.04 3.98 -17.95
CA VAL A 98 8.31 2.54 -17.88
C VAL A 98 9.82 2.36 -17.79
N HIS A 99 10.26 1.53 -16.87
CA HIS A 99 11.68 1.28 -16.61
C HIS A 99 11.95 -0.20 -16.34
N HIS A 100 13.22 -0.59 -16.43
CA HIS A 100 13.68 -1.91 -16.02
C HIS A 100 13.70 -2.03 -14.50
N SER A 101 13.34 -3.19 -14.00
CA SER A 101 13.50 -3.57 -12.60
C SER A 101 13.89 -5.05 -12.52
N THR A 102 14.17 -5.54 -11.31
CA THR A 102 14.54 -6.94 -11.09
C THR A 102 13.53 -7.58 -10.16
N ASN A 103 12.92 -8.67 -10.58
CA ASN A 103 12.06 -9.45 -9.69
C ASN A 103 12.90 -10.28 -8.68
N GLY A 104 12.24 -10.87 -7.68
CA GLY A 104 12.88 -11.65 -6.63
C GLY A 104 13.62 -12.90 -7.11
N ARG A 105 13.49 -13.27 -8.39
CA ARG A 105 14.24 -14.36 -9.03
C ARG A 105 15.42 -13.86 -9.87
N GLY A 106 15.71 -12.56 -9.84
CA GLY A 106 16.78 -11.94 -10.59
C GLY A 106 16.48 -11.71 -12.08
N ALA A 107 15.23 -11.88 -12.52
CA ALA A 107 14.84 -11.62 -13.90
C ALA A 107 14.58 -10.12 -14.12
N ASP A 108 14.99 -9.62 -15.28
CA ASP A 108 14.68 -8.29 -15.77
C ASP A 108 13.20 -8.20 -16.14
N VAL A 109 12.50 -7.23 -15.57
CA VAL A 109 11.07 -7.02 -15.77
C VAL A 109 10.76 -5.55 -16.03
N PRO A 110 9.79 -5.23 -16.90
CA PRO A 110 9.34 -3.86 -17.10
C PRO A 110 8.39 -3.45 -15.99
N VAL A 111 8.53 -2.21 -15.50
CA VAL A 111 7.67 -1.65 -14.46
C VAL A 111 7.23 -0.25 -14.85
N SER A 112 5.93 0.04 -14.75
CA SER A 112 5.41 1.39 -14.95
C SER A 112 5.37 2.18 -13.64
N GLY A 113 5.22 3.50 -13.76
CA GLY A 113 5.07 4.38 -12.61
C GLY A 113 4.93 5.85 -13.00
N THR A 114 4.93 6.68 -12.00
CA THR A 114 4.80 8.14 -12.14
C THR A 114 6.01 8.85 -11.57
N VAL A 115 6.46 9.91 -12.24
CA VAL A 115 7.44 10.86 -11.73
C VAL A 115 6.78 12.23 -11.63
N LEU A 116 6.93 12.90 -10.49
CA LEU A 116 6.35 14.20 -10.20
C LEU A 116 7.48 15.15 -9.77
N LEU A 117 7.49 16.31 -10.39
CA LEU A 117 8.49 17.35 -10.07
C LEU A 117 7.77 18.60 -9.57
N PRO A 118 8.12 19.12 -8.37
CA PRO A 118 7.50 20.33 -7.87
C PRO A 118 7.79 21.51 -8.80
N PRO A 119 6.92 22.53 -8.85
CA PRO A 119 7.16 23.73 -9.65
C PRO A 119 8.36 24.51 -9.10
N GLY A 120 9.01 25.28 -9.97
CA GLY A 120 10.14 26.14 -9.63
C GLY A 120 11.50 25.53 -9.96
N SER A 121 12.55 26.07 -9.34
CA SER A 121 13.93 25.64 -9.55
C SER A 121 14.40 24.73 -8.41
N PRO A 122 15.31 23.78 -8.69
CA PRO A 122 15.83 22.90 -7.65
C PRO A 122 16.60 23.72 -6.59
N PRO A 123 16.51 23.33 -5.32
CA PRO A 123 17.37 23.90 -4.28
C PRO A 123 18.83 23.51 -4.54
N ARG A 124 19.76 24.18 -3.84
CA ARG A 124 21.17 23.78 -3.88
C ARG A 124 21.32 22.31 -3.47
N GLY A 125 21.85 21.48 -4.35
CA GLY A 125 21.98 20.03 -4.15
C GLY A 125 20.88 19.20 -4.78
N GLY A 126 19.92 19.85 -5.46
CA GLY A 126 18.79 19.20 -6.13
C GLY A 126 17.59 18.93 -5.22
N TRP A 127 16.46 18.60 -5.80
CA TRP A 127 15.29 18.15 -5.03
C TRP A 127 15.55 16.79 -4.38
N PRO A 128 15.42 16.63 -3.05
CA PRO A 128 15.39 15.30 -2.46
C PRO A 128 14.19 14.51 -3.02
N VAL A 129 14.33 13.20 -3.15
CA VAL A 129 13.33 12.36 -3.78
C VAL A 129 12.58 11.55 -2.71
N VAL A 130 11.26 11.52 -2.79
CA VAL A 130 10.42 10.52 -2.11
C VAL A 130 10.00 9.50 -3.15
N SER A 131 10.40 8.24 -2.97
CA SER A 131 9.83 7.13 -3.70
C SER A 131 8.62 6.63 -2.94
N TRP A 132 7.44 6.98 -3.45
CA TRP A 132 6.16 6.62 -2.89
C TRP A 132 5.77 5.21 -3.31
N ALA A 133 5.46 4.39 -2.33
CA ALA A 133 4.96 3.04 -2.48
C ALA A 133 3.47 3.02 -2.10
N HIS A 134 2.61 2.74 -3.08
CA HIS A 134 1.16 2.79 -2.92
C HIS A 134 0.61 1.55 -2.20
N GLY A 135 -0.55 1.69 -1.55
CA GLY A 135 -1.33 0.57 -1.03
C GLY A 135 -2.10 -0.16 -2.13
N THR A 136 -2.83 -1.17 -1.76
CA THR A 136 -3.54 -2.06 -2.69
C THR A 136 -4.54 -1.33 -3.56
N THR A 137 -4.36 -1.40 -4.88
CA THR A 137 -5.29 -0.86 -5.89
C THR A 137 -5.97 -1.96 -6.70
N GLY A 138 -5.51 -3.19 -6.57
CA GLY A 138 -5.90 -4.38 -7.33
C GLY A 138 -4.70 -5.00 -8.00
N VAL A 139 -4.92 -6.02 -8.84
CA VAL A 139 -3.84 -6.75 -9.54
C VAL A 139 -3.98 -6.73 -11.07
N ALA A 140 -5.01 -6.06 -11.59
CA ALA A 140 -5.20 -5.88 -13.02
C ALA A 140 -4.45 -4.64 -13.54
N ASP A 141 -3.99 -4.66 -14.77
CA ASP A 141 -3.28 -3.54 -15.41
C ASP A 141 -4.04 -2.20 -15.36
N ALA A 142 -5.37 -2.25 -15.42
CA ALA A 142 -6.22 -1.08 -15.33
C ALA A 142 -6.15 -0.40 -13.95
N CYS A 143 -5.68 -1.12 -12.93
CA CYS A 143 -5.59 -0.64 -11.55
C CYS A 143 -4.23 -0.02 -11.21
N ALA A 144 -3.30 0.01 -12.15
CA ALA A 144 -2.02 0.66 -11.97
C ALA A 144 -2.20 2.15 -11.62
N PRO A 145 -1.67 2.64 -10.48
CA PRO A 145 -1.85 4.02 -10.05
C PRO A 145 -1.45 5.06 -11.09
N SER A 146 -0.42 4.81 -11.89
CA SER A 146 0.00 5.72 -12.94
C SER A 146 -1.07 5.94 -14.03
N ARG A 147 -2.03 5.00 -14.18
CA ARG A 147 -3.19 5.08 -15.06
C ARG A 147 -4.38 5.81 -14.43
N LEU A 148 -4.40 5.94 -13.10
CA LEU A 148 -5.50 6.52 -12.35
C LEU A 148 -5.28 8.02 -12.12
N ALA A 149 -6.37 8.78 -12.15
CA ALA A 149 -6.31 10.23 -11.96
C ALA A 149 -5.91 10.61 -10.54
N ASP A 150 -6.27 9.79 -9.56
CA ASP A 150 -6.01 9.95 -8.13
C ASP A 150 -4.80 9.15 -7.63
N LEU A 151 -4.03 8.55 -8.56
CA LEU A 151 -2.87 7.72 -8.23
C LEU A 151 -3.21 6.59 -7.23
N GLY A 152 -4.44 6.08 -7.31
CA GLY A 152 -4.95 4.96 -6.52
C GLY A 152 -5.84 5.35 -5.34
N SER A 153 -5.80 6.62 -4.88
CA SER A 153 -6.68 7.11 -3.81
C SER A 153 -6.67 8.64 -3.72
N ALA A 154 -7.80 9.23 -3.38
CA ALA A 154 -7.88 10.66 -3.08
C ALA A 154 -6.95 11.06 -1.91
N ALA A 155 -6.77 10.19 -0.92
CA ALA A 155 -5.83 10.39 0.18
C ALA A 155 -4.38 10.47 -0.31
N TYR A 156 -4.02 9.66 -1.31
CA TYR A 156 -2.68 9.69 -1.91
C TYR A 156 -2.41 11.01 -2.65
N ILE A 157 -3.38 11.54 -3.40
CA ILE A 157 -3.24 12.88 -4.03
C ILE A 157 -2.95 13.96 -2.98
N GLN A 158 -3.61 13.90 -1.82
CA GLN A 158 -3.38 14.87 -0.74
C GLN A 158 -1.97 14.72 -0.15
N GLU A 159 -1.55 13.49 0.14
CA GLU A 159 -0.23 13.17 0.69
C GLU A 159 0.89 13.59 -0.27
N LEU A 160 0.81 13.15 -1.54
CA LEU A 160 1.78 13.48 -2.57
C LEU A 160 1.83 14.99 -2.84
N GLY A 161 0.67 15.65 -2.87
CA GLY A 161 0.59 17.11 -2.97
C GLY A 161 1.28 17.82 -1.82
N ALA A 162 1.21 17.28 -0.59
CA ALA A 162 1.92 17.84 0.57
C ALA A 162 3.43 17.62 0.47
N LEU A 163 3.90 16.47 0.04
CA LEU A 163 5.32 16.19 -0.22
C LEU A 163 5.90 17.13 -1.30
N LEU A 164 5.15 17.33 -2.39
CA LEU A 164 5.54 18.25 -3.46
C LEU A 164 5.62 19.70 -2.96
N ARG A 165 4.66 20.18 -2.16
CA ARG A 165 4.71 21.51 -1.52
C ARG A 165 5.86 21.64 -0.53
N ALA A 166 6.27 20.54 0.09
CA ALA A 166 7.44 20.50 0.96
C ALA A 166 8.78 20.50 0.19
N GLY A 167 8.74 20.49 -1.14
CA GLY A 167 9.93 20.57 -2.00
C GLY A 167 10.57 19.22 -2.32
N TYR A 168 9.84 18.11 -2.22
CA TYR A 168 10.30 16.81 -2.70
C TYR A 168 9.89 16.61 -4.15
N ALA A 169 10.79 16.05 -4.96
CA ALA A 169 10.37 15.31 -6.14
C ALA A 169 9.81 13.95 -5.68
N VAL A 170 8.80 13.45 -6.39
CA VAL A 170 8.16 12.17 -6.04
C VAL A 170 8.29 11.21 -7.21
N THR A 171 8.69 9.98 -6.91
CA THR A 171 8.53 8.84 -7.80
C THR A 171 7.50 7.88 -7.19
N ALA A 172 6.67 7.23 -8.00
CA ALA A 172 5.65 6.31 -7.54
C ALA A 172 5.60 5.13 -8.51
N SER A 173 6.15 3.97 -8.08
CA SER A 173 6.12 2.74 -8.85
C SER A 173 4.75 2.10 -8.81
N ASP A 174 4.31 1.51 -9.92
CA ASP A 174 3.11 0.68 -9.97
C ASP A 174 3.38 -0.78 -9.55
N TYR A 175 4.65 -1.17 -9.38
CA TYR A 175 5.16 -2.53 -9.16
C TYR A 175 5.12 -3.44 -10.40
N PRO A 176 5.90 -4.55 -10.41
CA PRO A 176 5.91 -5.49 -11.53
C PRO A 176 4.53 -6.12 -11.79
N GLY A 177 4.16 -6.22 -13.07
CA GLY A 177 2.93 -6.86 -13.49
C GLY A 177 1.65 -6.10 -13.15
N LEU A 178 1.75 -4.83 -12.72
CA LEU A 178 0.63 -3.92 -12.57
C LEU A 178 0.78 -2.78 -13.59
N GLY A 179 0.02 -2.85 -14.68
CA GLY A 179 0.11 -1.92 -15.81
C GLY A 179 1.14 -2.27 -16.87
N THR A 180 1.92 -3.31 -16.67
CA THR A 180 2.93 -3.85 -17.61
C THR A 180 2.75 -5.37 -17.76
N PRO A 181 3.31 -5.99 -18.82
CA PRO A 181 3.13 -7.43 -19.05
C PRO A 181 3.53 -8.31 -17.86
N GLY A 182 2.74 -9.33 -17.61
CA GLY A 182 2.89 -10.27 -16.49
C GLY A 182 1.74 -10.16 -15.48
N MET A 183 1.74 -11.01 -14.49
CA MET A 183 0.82 -10.92 -13.36
C MET A 183 1.51 -10.21 -12.21
N HIS A 184 0.80 -9.29 -11.55
CA HIS A 184 1.32 -8.60 -10.37
C HIS A 184 1.65 -9.59 -9.24
N THR A 185 2.91 -9.53 -8.78
CA THR A 185 3.42 -10.33 -7.66
C THR A 185 3.06 -9.66 -6.32
N TYR A 186 1.75 -9.53 -6.10
CA TYR A 186 1.17 -8.84 -4.95
C TYR A 186 1.74 -9.34 -3.61
N LEU A 187 2.25 -8.42 -2.78
CA LEU A 187 2.90 -8.67 -1.48
C LEU A 187 4.18 -9.54 -1.56
N VAL A 188 4.79 -9.65 -2.73
CA VAL A 188 6.15 -10.20 -2.85
C VAL A 188 7.14 -9.05 -2.63
N GLY A 189 7.63 -8.94 -1.41
CA GLY A 189 8.36 -7.75 -0.95
C GLY A 189 9.61 -7.41 -1.76
N SER A 190 10.38 -8.41 -2.23
CA SER A 190 11.56 -8.17 -3.07
C SER A 190 11.21 -7.52 -4.41
N ASP A 191 10.12 -7.95 -5.04
CA ASP A 191 9.69 -7.43 -6.34
C ASP A 191 9.24 -5.96 -6.20
N GLU A 192 8.42 -5.70 -5.19
CA GLU A 192 7.89 -4.37 -4.92
C GLU A 192 8.98 -3.42 -4.42
N GLY A 193 9.84 -3.87 -3.50
CA GLY A 193 10.92 -3.07 -2.95
C GLY A 193 11.97 -2.68 -3.99
N ASN A 194 12.34 -3.61 -4.89
CA ASN A 194 13.22 -3.31 -6.02
C ASN A 194 12.61 -2.22 -6.92
N ALA A 195 11.33 -2.36 -7.27
CA ALA A 195 10.65 -1.39 -8.12
C ALA A 195 10.57 0.01 -7.48
N VAL A 196 10.39 0.09 -6.15
CA VAL A 196 10.44 1.35 -5.38
C VAL A 196 11.82 2.00 -5.45
N ALA A 197 12.89 1.22 -5.44
CA ALA A 197 14.26 1.74 -5.55
C ALA A 197 14.63 2.10 -7.00
N ASP A 198 14.28 1.25 -7.96
CA ASP A 198 14.72 1.36 -9.35
C ASP A 198 14.10 2.56 -10.07
N ILE A 199 12.86 2.93 -9.76
CA ILE A 199 12.20 4.11 -10.33
C ILE A 199 12.93 5.41 -9.97
N VAL A 200 13.67 5.47 -8.85
CA VAL A 200 14.50 6.61 -8.49
C VAL A 200 15.62 6.80 -9.52
N THR A 201 16.24 5.70 -9.95
CA THR A 201 17.27 5.71 -11.01
C THR A 201 16.67 6.15 -12.36
N ALA A 202 15.47 5.66 -12.69
CA ALA A 202 14.77 6.08 -13.91
C ALA A 202 14.46 7.60 -13.89
N ALA A 203 14.02 8.13 -12.76
CA ALA A 203 13.74 9.55 -12.61
C ALA A 203 15.00 10.41 -12.80
N HIS A 204 16.16 9.99 -12.33
CA HIS A 204 17.42 10.70 -12.53
C HIS A 204 17.86 10.77 -14.00
N GLN A 205 17.45 9.80 -14.85
CA GLN A 205 17.67 9.86 -16.29
C GLN A 205 16.72 10.84 -16.99
N LEU A 206 15.52 11.01 -16.42
CA LEU A 206 14.46 11.83 -17.01
C LEU A 206 14.57 13.30 -16.58
N VAL A 207 14.92 13.57 -15.32
CA VAL A 207 14.83 14.89 -14.70
C VAL A 207 16.18 15.35 -14.21
N PRO A 208 16.82 16.34 -14.88
CA PRO A 208 17.98 17.02 -14.33
C PRO A 208 17.62 17.78 -13.04
N GLY A 209 18.51 17.77 -12.05
CA GLY A 209 18.35 18.55 -10.82
C GLY A 209 17.71 17.78 -9.66
N LEU A 210 17.54 16.47 -9.77
CA LEU A 210 17.26 15.63 -8.60
C LEU A 210 18.48 15.52 -7.69
N GLY A 211 18.24 15.54 -6.39
CA GLY A 211 19.25 15.37 -5.36
C GLY A 211 19.63 13.90 -5.17
N ARG A 212 20.77 13.64 -4.54
CA ARG A 212 21.24 12.27 -4.30
C ARG A 212 20.53 11.55 -3.16
N VAL A 213 19.88 12.31 -2.26
CA VAL A 213 19.15 11.72 -1.13
C VAL A 213 17.74 11.36 -1.57
N TRP A 214 17.36 10.12 -1.30
CA TRP A 214 16.01 9.67 -1.51
C TRP A 214 15.47 8.92 -0.29
N PHE A 215 14.16 8.79 -0.19
CA PHE A 215 13.45 8.14 0.90
C PHE A 215 12.41 7.19 0.32
N ALA A 216 12.29 6.01 0.91
CA ALA A 216 11.16 5.13 0.62
C ALA A 216 10.03 5.46 1.60
N VAL A 217 8.87 5.86 1.10
CA VAL A 217 7.69 6.19 1.91
C VAL A 217 6.51 5.42 1.34
N GLY A 218 5.79 4.68 2.15
CA GLY A 218 4.67 3.90 1.64
C GLY A 218 3.62 3.56 2.68
N HIS A 219 2.45 3.16 2.19
CA HIS A 219 1.26 2.89 2.98
C HIS A 219 0.73 1.49 2.70
N SER A 220 0.33 0.73 3.73
CA SER A 220 -0.28 -0.58 3.59
C SER A 220 0.65 -1.57 2.87
N GLN A 221 0.25 -2.18 1.73
CA GLN A 221 1.14 -2.89 0.80
C GLN A 221 2.42 -2.07 0.53
N GLY A 222 2.29 -0.77 0.28
CA GLY A 222 3.43 0.12 0.05
C GLY A 222 4.29 0.34 1.31
N GLY A 223 3.73 0.26 2.50
CA GLY A 223 4.49 0.29 3.74
C GLY A 223 5.41 -0.92 3.87
N GLN A 224 4.93 -2.10 3.49
CA GLN A 224 5.73 -3.30 3.34
C GLN A 224 6.81 -3.12 2.26
N ALA A 225 6.42 -2.69 1.04
CA ALA A 225 7.34 -2.45 -0.06
C ALA A 225 8.45 -1.44 0.30
N ALA A 226 8.14 -0.38 1.05
CA ALA A 226 9.11 0.61 1.51
C ALA A 226 10.16 0.00 2.44
N LEU A 227 9.78 -0.93 3.34
CA LEU A 227 10.72 -1.66 4.18
C LEU A 227 11.63 -2.58 3.35
N PHE A 228 11.08 -3.26 2.35
CA PHE A 228 11.86 -4.07 1.42
C PHE A 228 12.80 -3.24 0.54
N ALA A 229 12.43 -2.02 0.16
CA ALA A 229 13.28 -1.12 -0.63
C ALA A 229 14.61 -0.79 0.08
N ALA A 230 14.67 -0.91 1.41
CA ALA A 230 15.90 -0.75 2.17
C ALA A 230 16.95 -1.84 1.90
N HIS A 231 16.52 -2.97 1.34
CA HIS A 231 17.38 -4.11 0.98
C HIS A 231 17.64 -4.20 -0.53
N ALA A 232 16.98 -3.37 -1.33
CA ALA A 232 17.20 -3.34 -2.76
C ALA A 232 18.66 -2.98 -3.07
N ALA A 233 19.20 -3.53 -4.13
CA ALA A 233 20.53 -3.18 -4.59
C ALA A 233 20.61 -1.66 -4.82
N HIS A 234 21.65 -1.02 -4.28
CA HIS A 234 21.77 0.43 -4.37
C HIS A 234 21.79 0.88 -5.84
N PRO A 235 20.98 1.89 -6.23
CA PRO A 235 20.95 2.38 -7.59
C PRO A 235 22.35 2.81 -8.05
N PRO A 236 22.74 2.48 -9.29
CA PRO A 236 23.97 3.02 -9.86
C PRO A 236 23.86 4.55 -9.93
N GLY A 237 24.94 5.28 -9.62
CA GLY A 237 24.96 6.74 -9.69
C GLY A 237 25.10 7.47 -8.36
N GLY A 238 25.26 6.74 -7.26
CA GLY A 238 25.59 7.29 -5.95
C GLY A 238 24.40 7.95 -5.25
N GLN A 239 23.17 7.56 -5.58
CA GLN A 239 21.98 7.89 -4.79
C GLN A 239 22.07 7.19 -3.44
N ARG A 240 21.62 7.88 -2.38
CA ARG A 240 21.66 7.40 -1.01
C ARG A 240 20.25 7.37 -0.41
N LEU A 241 19.85 6.20 0.05
CA LEU A 241 18.64 6.06 0.85
C LEU A 241 18.85 6.75 2.21
N GLY A 242 18.08 7.81 2.47
CA GLY A 242 18.12 8.57 3.71
C GLY A 242 17.37 7.91 4.85
N GLY A 243 16.32 7.18 4.53
CA GLY A 243 15.48 6.46 5.49
C GLY A 243 14.20 5.91 4.87
N VAL A 244 13.46 5.16 5.68
CA VAL A 244 12.20 4.53 5.32
C VAL A 244 11.07 5.07 6.21
N VAL A 245 9.92 5.35 5.62
CA VAL A 245 8.67 5.60 6.37
C VAL A 245 7.65 4.56 5.92
N ALA A 246 7.28 3.68 6.83
CA ALA A 246 6.29 2.62 6.60
C ALA A 246 5.02 2.91 7.40
N ILE A 247 3.94 3.24 6.69
CA ILE A 247 2.66 3.63 7.28
C ILE A 247 1.71 2.44 7.19
N ALA A 248 1.25 1.93 8.33
CA ALA A 248 0.38 0.76 8.44
C ALA A 248 0.85 -0.42 7.54
N PRO A 249 2.12 -0.88 7.67
CA PRO A 249 2.71 -1.82 6.72
C PRO A 249 2.02 -3.18 6.76
N ALA A 250 1.68 -3.74 5.61
CA ALA A 250 1.22 -5.12 5.50
C ALA A 250 2.27 -6.07 6.06
N SER A 251 1.85 -7.03 6.86
CA SER A 251 2.71 -7.96 7.59
C SER A 251 1.93 -9.17 8.09
N HIS A 252 2.60 -10.14 8.70
CA HIS A 252 1.96 -11.37 9.23
C HIS A 252 1.21 -12.15 8.15
N LEU A 253 1.79 -12.20 6.94
CA LEU A 253 1.17 -12.83 5.78
C LEU A 253 0.98 -14.33 5.98
N GLU A 254 1.76 -14.95 6.86
CA GLU A 254 1.59 -16.35 7.24
C GLU A 254 0.22 -16.63 7.86
N GLY A 255 -0.37 -15.67 8.57
CA GLY A 255 -1.69 -15.79 9.20
C GLY A 255 -2.85 -15.22 8.38
N MET A 256 -2.56 -14.49 7.30
CA MET A 256 -3.58 -13.72 6.56
C MET A 256 -4.71 -14.61 6.05
N LEU A 257 -4.41 -15.70 5.35
CA LEU A 257 -5.44 -16.55 4.75
C LEU A 257 -6.36 -17.20 5.80
N THR A 258 -5.78 -17.60 6.93
CA THR A 258 -6.53 -18.18 8.06
C THR A 258 -7.43 -17.11 8.70
N GLY A 259 -6.92 -15.89 8.87
CA GLY A 259 -7.66 -14.74 9.39
C GLY A 259 -8.84 -14.37 8.49
N VAL A 260 -8.60 -14.20 7.19
CA VAL A 260 -9.64 -13.90 6.21
C VAL A 260 -10.72 -14.98 6.18
N LYS A 261 -10.33 -16.24 6.23
CA LYS A 261 -11.31 -17.35 6.28
C LYS A 261 -12.17 -17.29 7.53
N ALA A 262 -11.61 -16.91 8.67
CA ALA A 262 -12.32 -16.82 9.94
C ALA A 262 -13.20 -15.55 10.08
N SER A 263 -12.83 -14.45 9.41
CA SER A 263 -13.54 -13.15 9.52
C SER A 263 -14.86 -13.14 8.77
N HIS A 264 -14.98 -13.90 7.68
CA HIS A 264 -16.12 -13.89 6.74
C HIS A 264 -16.41 -12.50 6.15
N VAL A 265 -15.44 -11.58 6.12
CA VAL A 265 -15.57 -10.22 5.56
C VAL A 265 -15.27 -10.24 4.06
N PRO A 266 -16.23 -9.92 3.17
CA PRO A 266 -16.01 -9.98 1.73
C PRO A 266 -14.85 -9.10 1.23
N GLY A 267 -14.60 -7.95 1.84
CA GLY A 267 -13.48 -7.06 1.49
C GLY A 267 -12.12 -7.72 1.71
N GLU A 268 -11.96 -8.41 2.84
CA GLU A 268 -10.72 -9.12 3.18
C GLU A 268 -10.44 -10.30 2.24
N LEU A 269 -11.50 -10.95 1.75
CA LEU A 269 -11.38 -12.04 0.78
C LEU A 269 -10.69 -11.59 -0.52
N SER A 270 -10.85 -10.32 -0.93
CA SER A 270 -10.14 -9.80 -2.11
C SER A 270 -8.63 -9.80 -1.91
N PHE A 271 -8.14 -9.41 -0.73
CA PHE A 271 -6.71 -9.42 -0.40
C PHE A 271 -6.15 -10.85 -0.39
N ALA A 272 -6.90 -11.82 0.14
CA ALA A 272 -6.52 -13.22 0.08
C ALA A 272 -6.39 -13.72 -1.37
N LEU A 273 -7.35 -13.39 -2.24
CA LEU A 273 -7.31 -13.78 -3.65
C LEU A 273 -6.15 -13.09 -4.42
N TYR A 274 -5.87 -11.81 -4.13
CA TYR A 274 -4.72 -11.11 -4.69
C TYR A 274 -3.40 -11.77 -4.26
N SER A 275 -3.29 -12.13 -2.98
CA SER A 275 -2.09 -12.79 -2.44
C SER A 275 -1.86 -14.18 -3.01
N LEU A 276 -2.93 -14.97 -3.19
CA LEU A 276 -2.84 -16.26 -3.87
C LEU A 276 -2.42 -16.10 -5.34
N ALA A 277 -2.92 -15.08 -6.03
CA ALA A 277 -2.52 -14.77 -7.40
C ALA A 277 -1.04 -14.31 -7.45
N GLY A 278 -0.62 -13.45 -6.52
CA GLY A 278 0.76 -13.01 -6.36
C GLY A 278 1.72 -14.18 -6.13
N LEU A 279 1.35 -15.10 -5.23
CA LEU A 279 2.13 -16.32 -4.98
C LEU A 279 2.25 -17.20 -6.24
N ALA A 280 1.15 -17.36 -6.99
CA ALA A 280 1.17 -18.10 -8.27
C ALA A 280 2.06 -17.41 -9.32
N ALA A 281 2.14 -16.09 -9.31
CA ALA A 281 2.99 -15.31 -10.22
C ALA A 281 4.48 -15.43 -9.91
N VAL A 282 4.85 -15.68 -8.65
CA VAL A 282 6.27 -15.90 -8.27
C VAL A 282 6.86 -17.11 -8.97
N ASP A 283 6.11 -18.21 -9.03
CA ASP A 283 6.53 -19.41 -9.76
C ASP A 283 5.39 -19.95 -10.64
N PRO A 284 5.23 -19.42 -11.85
CA PRO A 284 4.17 -19.82 -12.77
C PRO A 284 4.32 -21.28 -13.25
N THR A 285 5.45 -21.94 -12.99
CA THR A 285 5.66 -23.34 -13.32
C THR A 285 5.21 -24.29 -12.23
N ASP A 286 5.00 -23.80 -11.00
CA ASP A 286 4.44 -24.58 -9.89
C ASP A 286 2.92 -24.69 -9.99
N ALA A 287 2.44 -25.69 -10.70
CA ALA A 287 1.01 -25.93 -10.87
C ALA A 287 0.26 -26.10 -9.53
N SER A 288 0.94 -26.44 -8.44
CA SER A 288 0.30 -26.68 -7.13
C SER A 288 -0.21 -25.41 -6.46
N VAL A 289 0.32 -24.24 -6.83
CA VAL A 289 -0.10 -22.91 -6.36
C VAL A 289 -0.95 -22.16 -7.38
N SER A 290 -1.28 -22.76 -8.52
CA SER A 290 -2.22 -22.12 -9.46
C SER A 290 -3.59 -21.92 -8.80
N LEU A 291 -4.28 -20.82 -9.10
CA LEU A 291 -5.60 -20.53 -8.51
C LEU A 291 -6.59 -21.68 -8.69
N ARG A 292 -6.54 -22.37 -9.84
CA ARG A 292 -7.39 -23.55 -10.09
C ARG A 292 -7.08 -24.71 -9.17
N ALA A 293 -5.80 -24.96 -8.88
CA ALA A 293 -5.38 -26.01 -7.96
C ALA A 293 -5.68 -25.67 -6.50
N LEU A 294 -5.65 -24.39 -6.15
CA LEU A 294 -5.95 -23.91 -4.81
C LEU A 294 -7.48 -23.84 -4.54
N LEU A 295 -8.23 -23.27 -5.47
CA LEU A 295 -9.64 -22.91 -5.26
C LEU A 295 -10.65 -23.86 -5.93
N GLY A 296 -10.18 -24.69 -6.87
CA GLY A 296 -11.09 -25.46 -7.73
C GLY A 296 -11.72 -24.58 -8.83
N ASN A 297 -12.47 -25.22 -9.74
CA ASN A 297 -12.93 -24.53 -10.97
C ASN A 297 -13.93 -23.40 -10.70
N ALA A 298 -14.92 -23.61 -9.82
CA ALA A 298 -15.97 -22.61 -9.58
C ALA A 298 -15.42 -21.37 -8.90
N ALA A 299 -14.72 -21.52 -7.77
CA ALA A 299 -14.13 -20.42 -7.04
C ALA A 299 -13.02 -19.71 -7.85
N ALA A 300 -12.20 -20.44 -8.63
CA ALA A 300 -11.21 -19.85 -9.52
C ALA A 300 -11.84 -18.97 -10.62
N THR A 301 -13.03 -19.35 -11.14
CA THR A 301 -13.77 -18.53 -12.10
C THR A 301 -14.24 -17.22 -11.47
N THR A 302 -14.76 -17.28 -10.25
CA THR A 302 -15.17 -16.07 -9.50
C THR A 302 -13.97 -15.22 -9.11
N ALA A 303 -12.88 -15.84 -8.63
CA ALA A 303 -11.62 -15.17 -8.32
C ALA A 303 -11.09 -14.40 -9.54
N SER A 304 -11.17 -14.97 -10.75
CA SER A 304 -10.77 -14.26 -11.96
C SER A 304 -11.52 -12.95 -12.18
N ARG A 305 -12.80 -12.86 -11.80
CA ARG A 305 -13.55 -11.59 -11.86
C ARG A 305 -13.04 -10.57 -10.85
N VAL A 306 -12.67 -10.99 -9.65
CA VAL A 306 -12.07 -10.16 -8.62
C VAL A 306 -10.69 -9.64 -9.10
N LEU A 307 -9.87 -10.54 -9.64
CA LEU A 307 -8.53 -10.19 -10.13
C LEU A 307 -8.54 -9.24 -11.33
N ASN A 308 -9.63 -9.22 -12.10
CA ASN A 308 -9.84 -8.26 -13.20
C ASN A 308 -10.55 -6.97 -12.75
N SER A 309 -10.78 -6.79 -11.44
CA SER A 309 -11.39 -5.60 -10.86
C SER A 309 -10.39 -4.86 -9.99
N CYS A 310 -10.50 -3.53 -9.93
CA CYS A 310 -9.71 -2.77 -8.96
C CYS A 310 -10.28 -2.92 -7.53
N ALA A 311 -9.45 -2.73 -6.53
CA ALA A 311 -9.78 -2.98 -5.12
C ALA A 311 -11.06 -2.27 -4.68
N THR A 312 -11.30 -1.04 -5.16
CA THR A 312 -12.53 -0.29 -4.89
C THR A 312 -13.82 -0.98 -5.34
N ASN A 313 -13.73 -1.90 -6.31
CA ASN A 313 -14.87 -2.61 -6.87
C ASN A 313 -14.92 -4.11 -6.48
N SER A 314 -13.83 -4.64 -5.93
CA SER A 314 -13.72 -6.07 -5.64
C SER A 314 -14.74 -6.54 -4.59
N ALA A 315 -15.00 -5.73 -3.58
CA ALA A 315 -16.03 -6.04 -2.56
C ALA A 315 -17.44 -6.20 -3.16
N MET A 316 -17.77 -5.47 -4.22
CA MET A 316 -19.05 -5.65 -4.93
C MET A 316 -19.12 -6.98 -5.67
N VAL A 317 -18.00 -7.42 -6.26
CA VAL A 317 -17.92 -8.72 -6.94
C VAL A 317 -18.10 -9.88 -5.95
N LEU A 318 -17.60 -9.68 -4.71
CA LEU A 318 -17.62 -10.67 -3.64
C LEU A 318 -18.90 -10.63 -2.79
N LYS A 319 -19.76 -9.63 -2.99
CA LYS A 319 -20.99 -9.46 -2.19
C LYS A 319 -21.88 -10.70 -2.25
N GLY A 320 -22.18 -11.26 -1.07
CA GLY A 320 -23.05 -12.42 -0.93
C GLY A 320 -22.39 -13.76 -1.27
N LEU A 321 -21.08 -13.78 -1.49
CA LEU A 321 -20.32 -15.03 -1.64
C LEU A 321 -19.88 -15.56 -0.27
N ASP A 322 -19.89 -16.87 -0.12
CA ASP A 322 -19.40 -17.54 1.07
C ASP A 322 -17.88 -17.68 1.03
N THR A 323 -17.20 -17.25 2.10
CA THR A 323 -15.75 -17.35 2.21
C THR A 323 -15.26 -18.80 2.22
N GLU A 324 -16.03 -19.75 2.81
CA GLU A 324 -15.71 -21.17 2.80
C GLU A 324 -15.75 -21.75 1.39
N GLU A 325 -16.72 -21.34 0.58
CA GLU A 325 -16.82 -21.74 -0.82
C GLU A 325 -15.71 -21.13 -1.68
N MET A 326 -15.31 -19.90 -1.36
CA MET A 326 -14.27 -19.18 -2.10
C MET A 326 -12.85 -19.58 -1.70
N LEU A 327 -12.64 -20.06 -0.46
CA LEU A 327 -11.36 -20.58 0.04
C LEU A 327 -11.54 -22.02 0.55
N PRO A 328 -11.79 -23.01 -0.32
CA PRO A 328 -12.08 -24.38 0.06
C PRO A 328 -10.82 -25.14 0.48
N LEU A 329 -9.98 -24.51 1.28
CA LEU A 329 -8.69 -25.01 1.74
C LEU A 329 -8.78 -25.47 3.19
N SER A 330 -8.19 -26.62 3.50
CA SER A 330 -8.01 -27.07 4.89
C SER A 330 -7.07 -26.14 5.66
N ALA A 331 -7.22 -26.11 6.98
CA ALA A 331 -6.34 -25.30 7.85
C ALA A 331 -4.86 -25.59 7.59
N ASP A 332 -4.45 -26.87 7.49
CA ASP A 332 -3.07 -27.25 7.19
C ASP A 332 -2.58 -26.72 5.84
N ARG A 333 -3.45 -26.66 4.84
CA ARG A 333 -3.09 -26.11 3.52
C ARG A 333 -2.99 -24.60 3.56
N LEU A 334 -3.90 -23.92 4.25
CA LEU A 334 -3.81 -22.48 4.50
C LEU A 334 -2.53 -22.10 5.22
N ASN A 335 -2.15 -22.84 6.27
CA ASN A 335 -0.92 -22.60 7.00
C ASN A 335 0.32 -22.74 6.11
N ARG A 336 0.45 -23.85 5.35
CA ARG A 336 1.59 -24.03 4.43
C ARG A 336 1.69 -22.96 3.35
N ILE A 337 0.56 -22.49 2.84
CA ILE A 337 0.53 -21.37 1.86
C ILE A 337 0.90 -20.08 2.56
N GLY A 338 0.36 -19.82 3.74
CA GLY A 338 0.69 -18.67 4.57
C GLY A 338 2.18 -18.59 4.90
N GLU A 339 2.82 -19.70 5.30
CA GLU A 339 4.27 -19.77 5.53
C GLU A 339 5.06 -19.34 4.27
N ARG A 340 4.64 -19.76 3.07
CA ARG A 340 5.27 -19.32 1.82
C ARG A 340 5.05 -17.84 1.58
N MET A 341 3.84 -17.33 1.84
CA MET A 341 3.53 -15.90 1.71
C MET A 341 4.39 -15.07 2.68
N GLY A 342 4.48 -15.48 3.95
CA GLY A 342 5.35 -14.83 4.93
C GLY A 342 6.82 -14.85 4.53
N ALA A 343 7.29 -15.98 3.95
CA ALA A 343 8.66 -16.09 3.47
C ALA A 343 9.01 -15.06 2.37
N TYR A 344 8.05 -14.71 1.50
CA TYR A 344 8.23 -13.74 0.44
C TYR A 344 7.90 -12.30 0.85
N GLY A 345 7.02 -12.11 1.83
CA GLY A 345 6.41 -10.80 2.04
C GLY A 345 6.48 -10.22 3.46
N ASP A 346 6.82 -10.99 4.51
CA ASP A 346 6.91 -10.38 5.83
C ASP A 346 8.13 -9.44 5.95
N PRO A 347 7.89 -8.15 6.28
CA PRO A 347 8.92 -7.12 6.14
C PRO A 347 9.97 -7.11 7.24
N ASP A 348 9.81 -7.94 8.26
CA ASP A 348 10.68 -8.04 9.42
C ASP A 348 11.59 -9.28 9.42
N ARG A 349 11.82 -9.88 8.24
CA ARG A 349 12.71 -11.06 8.13
C ARG A 349 14.20 -10.71 8.14
N ALA A 350 14.55 -9.43 7.93
CA ALA A 350 15.92 -8.93 7.99
C ALA A 350 15.96 -7.56 8.67
N PRO A 351 17.09 -7.17 9.30
CA PRO A 351 17.19 -5.84 9.92
C PRO A 351 17.19 -4.75 8.86
N VAL A 352 16.41 -3.68 9.06
CA VAL A 352 16.43 -2.51 8.17
C VAL A 352 17.73 -1.73 8.38
N PRO A 353 18.59 -1.56 7.34
CA PRO A 353 19.95 -1.04 7.51
C PRO A 353 20.01 0.50 7.61
N VAL A 354 18.90 1.19 7.45
CA VAL A 354 18.78 2.67 7.48
C VAL A 354 17.78 3.09 8.56
N PRO A 355 17.75 4.37 8.96
CA PRO A 355 16.70 4.87 9.85
C PRO A 355 15.31 4.56 9.30
N ALA A 356 14.42 4.06 10.16
CA ALA A 356 13.05 3.74 9.81
C ALA A 356 12.06 4.41 10.78
N LEU A 357 11.00 5.00 10.24
CA LEU A 357 9.83 5.46 10.97
C LEU A 357 8.67 4.55 10.59
N ILE A 358 8.16 3.79 11.55
CA ILE A 358 7.00 2.94 11.38
C ILE A 358 5.81 3.60 12.08
N ILE A 359 4.71 3.72 11.37
CA ILE A 359 3.53 4.49 11.76
C ILE A 359 2.32 3.57 11.73
N GLN A 360 1.42 3.71 12.74
CA GLN A 360 0.22 2.89 12.82
C GLN A 360 -0.97 3.66 13.38
N GLY A 361 -2.14 3.47 12.77
CA GLY A 361 -3.42 3.88 13.34
C GLY A 361 -3.91 2.85 14.37
N GLU A 362 -4.33 3.30 15.57
CA GLU A 362 -4.78 2.36 16.61
C GLU A 362 -6.18 1.79 16.34
N ALA A 363 -6.96 2.45 15.48
CA ALA A 363 -8.29 1.99 15.05
C ALA A 363 -8.27 1.31 13.66
N ASP A 364 -7.08 0.96 13.15
CA ASP A 364 -6.89 0.29 11.87
C ASP A 364 -7.48 -1.13 11.92
N GLN A 365 -8.39 -1.43 11.00
CA GLN A 365 -9.04 -2.73 10.88
C GLN A 365 -8.47 -3.59 9.75
N ASP A 366 -7.76 -2.97 8.79
CA ASP A 366 -7.13 -3.68 7.68
C ASP A 366 -5.77 -4.27 8.10
N VAL A 367 -4.97 -3.49 8.83
CA VAL A 367 -3.70 -3.92 9.44
C VAL A 367 -3.77 -3.67 10.96
N PRO A 368 -4.08 -4.69 11.75
CA PRO A 368 -4.19 -4.56 13.21
C PRO A 368 -2.93 -3.98 13.84
N ALA A 369 -3.08 -3.00 14.73
CA ALA A 369 -1.96 -2.28 15.35
C ALA A 369 -0.99 -3.22 16.10
N VAL A 370 -1.48 -4.34 16.61
CA VAL A 370 -0.65 -5.35 17.27
C VAL A 370 0.36 -5.99 16.32
N TRP A 371 0.01 -6.17 15.04
CA TRP A 371 0.93 -6.73 14.05
C TRP A 371 2.09 -5.77 13.78
N THR A 372 1.80 -4.50 13.55
CA THR A 372 2.85 -3.49 13.35
C THR A 372 3.75 -3.35 14.58
N ALA A 373 3.18 -3.44 15.79
CA ALA A 373 3.98 -3.43 17.02
C ALA A 373 4.93 -4.64 17.12
N GLN A 374 4.49 -5.82 16.66
CA GLN A 374 5.32 -7.02 16.58
C GLN A 374 6.43 -6.88 15.55
N VAL A 375 6.14 -6.35 14.35
CA VAL A 375 7.15 -6.02 13.34
C VAL A 375 8.23 -5.10 13.93
N VAL A 376 7.84 -4.02 14.61
CA VAL A 376 8.78 -3.09 15.25
C VAL A 376 9.65 -3.79 16.29
N ALA A 377 9.05 -4.62 17.15
CA ALA A 377 9.77 -5.35 18.19
C ALA A 377 10.78 -6.32 17.56
N HIS A 378 10.38 -7.03 16.48
CA HIS A 378 11.23 -7.99 15.80
C HIS A 378 12.38 -7.29 15.05
N LEU A 379 12.13 -6.23 14.31
CA LEU A 379 13.18 -5.43 13.64
C LEU A 379 14.23 -4.90 14.63
N ARG A 380 13.81 -4.44 15.81
CA ARG A 380 14.72 -4.02 16.88
C ARG A 380 15.55 -5.20 17.41
N LYS A 381 14.93 -6.35 17.61
CA LYS A 381 15.61 -7.59 18.03
C LYS A 381 16.63 -8.07 17.00
N LEU A 382 16.35 -7.92 15.71
CA LEU A 382 17.28 -8.24 14.62
C LEU A 382 18.46 -7.25 14.52
N GLY A 383 18.45 -6.15 15.29
CA GLY A 383 19.56 -5.20 15.32
C GLY A 383 19.43 -4.08 14.30
N SER A 384 18.23 -3.73 13.85
CA SER A 384 18.01 -2.53 13.06
C SER A 384 18.49 -1.29 13.81
N PRO A 385 19.35 -0.43 13.25
CA PRO A 385 20.08 0.60 14.02
C PRO A 385 19.19 1.71 14.56
N SER A 386 18.07 2.01 13.91
CA SER A 386 17.18 3.10 14.30
C SER A 386 15.77 2.83 13.80
N VAL A 387 14.92 2.27 14.66
CA VAL A 387 13.49 2.03 14.38
C VAL A 387 12.65 2.86 15.34
N HIS A 388 12.03 3.92 14.81
CA HIS A 388 11.06 4.75 15.49
C HIS A 388 9.65 4.21 15.24
N TYR A 389 8.81 4.20 16.27
CA TYR A 389 7.41 3.78 16.18
C TYR A 389 6.49 4.88 16.68
N ARG A 390 5.48 5.22 15.88
CA ARG A 390 4.45 6.20 16.21
C ARG A 390 3.08 5.61 16.01
N THR A 391 2.19 5.80 16.99
CA THR A 391 0.79 5.41 16.90
C THR A 391 -0.11 6.63 16.93
N TYR A 392 -1.28 6.52 16.34
CA TYR A 392 -2.27 7.58 16.26
C TYR A 392 -3.62 7.05 16.79
N PRO A 393 -4.02 7.45 18.01
CA PRO A 393 -5.31 7.07 18.57
C PRO A 393 -6.47 7.44 17.64
N ALA A 394 -7.47 6.57 17.58
CA ALA A 394 -8.68 6.73 16.74
C ALA A 394 -8.41 7.01 15.25
N ALA A 395 -7.22 6.72 14.73
CA ALA A 395 -6.95 6.71 13.28
C ALA A 395 -7.16 5.31 12.72
N GLY A 396 -7.99 5.19 11.70
CA GLY A 396 -8.11 4.01 10.88
C GLY A 396 -7.02 3.95 9.80
N HIS A 397 -7.16 2.97 8.89
CA HIS A 397 -6.14 2.63 7.88
C HIS A 397 -5.76 3.81 6.97
N LEU A 398 -6.73 4.53 6.40
CA LEU A 398 -6.46 5.68 5.53
C LEU A 398 -6.25 6.99 6.32
N GLN A 399 -6.91 7.15 7.47
CA GLN A 399 -6.82 8.38 8.26
C GLN A 399 -5.43 8.60 8.84
N VAL A 400 -4.68 7.53 9.09
CA VAL A 400 -3.32 7.62 9.62
C VAL A 400 -2.36 8.35 8.67
N LEU A 401 -2.60 8.32 7.36
CA LEU A 401 -1.83 9.07 6.35
C LEU A 401 -1.77 10.55 6.69
N GLY A 402 -2.92 11.22 6.64
CA GLY A 402 -2.99 12.65 6.87
C GLY A 402 -2.56 13.07 8.28
N ARG A 403 -2.89 12.25 9.30
CA ARG A 403 -2.51 12.54 10.68
C ARG A 403 -1.01 12.45 10.91
N SER A 404 -0.32 11.55 10.22
CA SER A 404 1.11 11.31 10.36
C SER A 404 2.00 12.16 9.46
N LEU A 405 1.43 12.95 8.54
CA LEU A 405 2.18 13.75 7.58
C LEU A 405 3.30 14.58 8.23
N CYS A 406 3.00 15.25 9.36
CA CYS A 406 3.98 16.12 10.01
C CYS A 406 5.14 15.34 10.63
N ASP A 407 4.89 14.19 11.22
CA ASP A 407 5.95 13.31 11.72
C ASP A 407 6.76 12.72 10.58
N THR A 408 6.11 12.36 9.45
CA THR A 408 6.76 11.94 8.22
C THR A 408 7.72 13.03 7.71
N LEU A 409 7.25 14.25 7.51
CA LEU A 409 8.08 15.37 7.03
C LEU A 409 9.23 15.71 8.01
N ALA A 410 8.99 15.65 9.31
CA ALA A 410 10.02 15.88 10.34
C ALA A 410 11.11 14.80 10.28
N PHE A 411 10.72 13.52 10.10
CA PHE A 411 11.66 12.43 9.94
C PHE A 411 12.50 12.58 8.66
N LEU A 412 11.87 12.87 7.52
CA LEU A 412 12.58 13.08 6.26
C LEU A 412 13.61 14.24 6.37
N ARG A 413 13.22 15.36 6.98
CA ARG A 413 14.11 16.50 7.22
C ARG A 413 15.33 16.12 8.06
N THR A 414 15.12 15.36 9.14
CA THR A 414 16.21 14.93 10.04
C THR A 414 17.26 14.09 9.32
N HIS A 415 16.87 13.40 8.24
CA HIS A 415 17.74 12.48 7.50
C HIS A 415 18.22 13.03 6.14
N GLY A 416 18.13 14.34 5.92
CA GLY A 416 18.70 15.03 4.77
C GLY A 416 17.69 15.47 3.71
N GLY A 417 16.41 15.42 4.03
CA GLY A 417 15.34 16.00 3.22
C GLY A 417 15.05 17.46 3.56
N THR A 418 13.90 17.94 3.06
CA THR A 418 13.36 19.28 3.31
C THR A 418 12.12 19.20 4.20
N SER A 419 11.67 20.33 4.73
CA SER A 419 10.37 20.43 5.42
C SER A 419 9.91 21.89 5.37
N PRO A 420 8.60 22.13 5.25
CA PRO A 420 8.07 23.48 5.43
C PRO A 420 8.33 23.97 6.86
N ALA A 421 8.37 25.29 7.04
CA ALA A 421 8.53 25.90 8.37
C ALA A 421 7.39 25.52 9.33
N THR A 422 6.19 25.35 8.81
CA THR A 422 5.00 24.91 9.53
C THR A 422 4.37 23.72 8.81
N CYS A 423 3.88 22.76 9.55
CA CYS A 423 3.14 21.62 9.03
C CYS A 423 1.79 21.52 9.73
N THR A 424 0.75 21.26 8.96
CA THR A 424 -0.59 20.94 9.47
C THR A 424 -0.94 19.53 8.97
N PRO A 425 -1.36 18.63 9.86
CA PRO A 425 -1.90 17.33 9.46
C PRO A 425 -3.04 17.51 8.46
N LEU A 426 -3.20 16.55 7.55
CA LEU A 426 -4.29 16.53 6.59
C LEU A 426 -5.49 15.80 7.19
N ASP A 427 -6.69 16.25 6.85
CA ASP A 427 -7.91 15.48 7.08
C ASP A 427 -8.17 14.62 5.83
N THR A 428 -7.88 13.35 5.94
CA THR A 428 -8.07 12.39 4.84
C THR A 428 -9.47 11.77 4.82
N GLY A 429 -10.38 12.32 5.64
CA GLY A 429 -11.78 11.88 5.71
C GLY A 429 -11.98 10.59 6.51
N THR A 430 -13.25 10.26 6.73
CA THR A 430 -13.66 8.93 7.23
C THR A 430 -13.85 8.01 6.04
N SER A 431 -13.18 6.85 6.04
CA SER A 431 -13.43 5.77 5.07
C SER A 431 -14.85 5.25 5.19
#